data_cca4c90f68ebe10bab294fc985f3eea8
#
_entry.id   cca4c90f68ebe10bab294fc985f3eea8
#
_cell.length_a   1.000
_cell.length_b   1.000
_cell.length_c   1.000
_cell.angle_alpha   90.00
_cell.angle_beta   90.00
_cell.angle_gamma   90.00
#
_symmetry.space_group_name_H-M   'P 1'
#
loop_
_entity.id
_entity.type
_entity.pdbx_description
1 polymer ?
#
loop_
_entity_poly.entity_id
_entity_poly.type
_entity_poly.pdbx_seq_one_letter_code
_entity_poly.pdbx_strand_id
1 'polypeptide(L)'
;MSISRILLAATFAVTVGTAGILITPGTASASALAEGTYRFAFDGSKQTIDGVAKPTGSYSRSIAMRSACPPSGCVATGWDTSIGPTWLQPPEEGALVFRENRDQWVATRWKMFTCNGSIKQGTETLAFQVKPDGTFVGVSTQLEAPCPPIVIPFTATRVGDVSPDVQVADPNTV
;
A
#
# COMPACT_ATOMS: atom_id res chain seq x y z
N MET A 1 -56.42 -1.69 66.19
CA MET A 1 -56.12 -3.03 65.80
C MET A 1 -55.24 -3.02 64.50
N SER A 2 -53.94 -3.14 64.63
CA SER A 2 -53.01 -3.08 63.51
C SER A 2 -52.43 -4.47 63.30
N ILE A 3 -52.56 -5.00 62.08
CA ILE A 3 -52.00 -6.28 61.69
C ILE A 3 -50.76 -5.98 60.85
N SER A 4 -49.56 -6.18 61.43
CA SER A 4 -48.31 -6.12 60.71
C SER A 4 -48.11 -7.39 59.85
N ARG A 5 -47.96 -7.20 58.56
CA ARG A 5 -47.54 -8.24 57.64
C ARG A 5 -46.02 -8.15 57.42
N ILE A 6 -45.33 -9.18 57.84
CA ILE A 6 -43.90 -9.35 57.60
C ILE A 6 -43.72 -9.94 56.18
N LEU A 7 -43.07 -9.18 55.32
CA LEU A 7 -42.65 -9.65 54.01
C LEU A 7 -41.21 -10.15 54.10
N LEU A 8 -41.03 -11.46 53.92
CA LEU A 8 -39.70 -12.08 53.70
C LEU A 8 -39.25 -11.76 52.28
N ALA A 9 -38.18 -11.01 52.14
CA ALA A 9 -37.50 -10.83 50.87
C ALA A 9 -36.42 -11.92 50.72
N ALA A 10 -36.62 -12.86 49.79
CA ALA A 10 -35.60 -13.84 49.37
C ALA A 10 -34.68 -13.21 48.35
N THR A 11 -33.45 -12.94 48.77
CA THR A 11 -32.38 -12.46 47.86
C THR A 11 -31.73 -13.66 47.11
N PHE A 12 -32.04 -13.81 45.83
CA PHE A 12 -31.29 -14.68 44.94
C PHE A 12 -30.02 -13.99 44.47
N ALA A 13 -28.86 -14.45 44.93
CA ALA A 13 -27.57 -14.03 44.40
C ALA A 13 -27.29 -14.79 43.09
N VAL A 14 -27.43 -14.10 41.95
CA VAL A 14 -27.01 -14.62 40.64
C VAL A 14 -25.55 -14.27 40.48
N THR A 15 -24.65 -15.24 40.66
CA THR A 15 -23.25 -15.12 40.28
C THR A 15 -23.12 -15.26 38.78
N VAL A 16 -23.03 -14.14 38.07
CA VAL A 16 -22.67 -14.10 36.66
C VAL A 16 -21.15 -14.32 36.56
N GLY A 17 -20.76 -15.55 36.24
CA GLY A 17 -19.37 -15.84 35.89
C GLY A 17 -19.04 -15.20 34.55
N THR A 18 -18.38 -14.07 34.56
CA THR A 18 -17.76 -13.46 33.38
C THR A 18 -16.53 -14.29 33.00
N ALA A 19 -16.72 -15.27 32.10
CA ALA A 19 -15.61 -15.86 31.36
C ALA A 19 -15.05 -14.74 30.45
N GLY A 20 -14.02 -14.06 30.91
CA GLY A 20 -13.29 -13.08 30.13
C GLY A 20 -12.61 -13.79 28.97
N ILE A 21 -13.20 -13.69 27.76
CA ILE A 21 -12.51 -14.04 26.52
C ILE A 21 -11.41 -12.98 26.38
N LEU A 22 -10.19 -13.35 26.70
CA LEU A 22 -9.00 -12.58 26.35
C LEU A 22 -8.88 -12.66 24.82
N ILE A 23 -9.52 -11.70 24.12
CA ILE A 23 -9.25 -11.45 22.71
C ILE A 23 -7.84 -10.82 22.71
N THR A 24 -6.81 -11.66 22.58
CA THR A 24 -5.50 -11.17 22.18
C THR A 24 -5.69 -10.48 20.82
N PRO A 25 -5.39 -9.19 20.67
CA PRO A 25 -5.34 -8.59 19.35
C PRO A 25 -4.26 -9.37 18.59
N GLY A 26 -4.71 -10.24 17.67
CA GLY A 26 -3.82 -10.88 16.73
C GLY A 26 -3.12 -9.75 15.99
N THR A 27 -1.83 -9.59 16.20
CA THR A 27 -0.99 -8.80 15.31
C THR A 27 -1.18 -9.43 13.93
N ALA A 28 -1.91 -8.74 13.04
CA ALA A 28 -1.99 -9.13 11.66
C ALA A 28 -0.55 -9.12 11.15
N SER A 29 0.06 -10.31 11.05
CA SER A 29 1.38 -10.45 10.47
C SER A 29 1.23 -10.05 9.02
N ALA A 30 2.00 -9.07 8.58
CA ALA A 30 2.07 -8.72 7.19
C ALA A 30 2.33 -9.98 6.36
N SER A 31 1.55 -10.14 5.31
CA SER A 31 1.77 -11.22 4.35
C SER A 31 2.65 -10.69 3.23
N ALA A 32 3.64 -11.48 2.81
CA ALA A 32 4.38 -11.18 1.59
C ALA A 32 3.41 -10.94 0.43
N LEU A 33 3.71 -9.95 -0.41
CA LEU A 33 2.95 -9.74 -1.65
C LEU A 33 3.15 -10.95 -2.57
N ALA A 34 2.13 -11.35 -3.31
CA ALA A 34 2.31 -12.39 -4.32
C ALA A 34 3.32 -11.93 -5.37
N GLU A 35 4.31 -12.78 -5.68
CA GLU A 35 5.26 -12.53 -6.75
C GLU A 35 4.55 -12.46 -8.09
N GLY A 36 4.98 -11.56 -8.98
CA GLY A 36 4.40 -11.47 -10.32
C GLY A 36 4.54 -10.11 -10.95
N THR A 37 3.96 -9.98 -12.13
CA THR A 37 3.81 -8.72 -12.84
C THR A 37 2.44 -8.14 -12.56
N TYR A 38 2.41 -6.87 -12.16
CA TYR A 38 1.20 -6.13 -11.83
C TYR A 38 0.99 -4.99 -12.82
N ARG A 39 -0.24 -4.82 -13.26
CA ARG A 39 -0.67 -3.67 -14.02
C ARG A 39 -1.22 -2.62 -13.07
N PHE A 40 -0.50 -1.51 -12.93
CA PHE A 40 -0.90 -0.32 -12.18
C PHE A 40 -1.69 0.59 -13.13
N ALA A 41 -2.97 0.77 -12.85
CA ALA A 41 -3.87 1.65 -13.62
C ALA A 41 -4.09 2.95 -12.84
N PHE A 42 -3.51 4.04 -13.32
CA PHE A 42 -3.58 5.38 -12.72
C PHE A 42 -4.81 6.12 -13.26
N ASP A 43 -5.68 6.54 -12.35
CA ASP A 43 -6.90 7.28 -12.68
C ASP A 43 -6.64 8.78 -12.76
N GLY A 44 -6.20 9.24 -13.91
CA GLY A 44 -5.94 10.66 -14.16
C GLY A 44 -7.18 11.54 -14.02
N SER A 45 -8.40 10.99 -14.17
CA SER A 45 -9.63 11.77 -13.99
C SER A 45 -9.81 12.26 -12.54
N LYS A 46 -9.13 11.60 -11.57
CA LYS A 46 -9.12 11.95 -10.16
C LYS A 46 -7.81 12.60 -9.69
N GLN A 47 -6.96 13.01 -10.62
CA GLN A 47 -5.73 13.71 -10.28
C GLN A 47 -6.03 15.00 -9.52
N THR A 48 -5.20 15.29 -8.52
CA THR A 48 -5.16 16.59 -7.84
C THR A 48 -3.77 17.20 -7.94
N ILE A 49 -3.71 18.53 -7.99
CA ILE A 49 -2.48 19.32 -7.88
C ILE A 49 -2.69 20.28 -6.72
N ASP A 50 -1.82 20.19 -5.70
CA ASP A 50 -1.97 20.94 -4.43
C ASP A 50 -3.36 20.74 -3.79
N GLY A 51 -3.88 19.53 -3.83
CA GLY A 51 -5.22 19.18 -3.32
C GLY A 51 -6.40 19.65 -4.18
N VAL A 52 -6.16 20.42 -5.24
CA VAL A 52 -7.21 20.90 -6.16
C VAL A 52 -7.36 19.93 -7.32
N ALA A 53 -8.60 19.56 -7.67
CA ALA A 53 -8.88 18.67 -8.80
C ALA A 53 -8.34 19.25 -10.11
N LYS A 54 -7.51 18.48 -10.80
CA LYS A 54 -6.90 18.78 -12.11
C LYS A 54 -6.88 17.51 -12.96
N PRO A 55 -8.04 17.10 -13.49
CA PRO A 55 -8.16 15.89 -14.29
C PRO A 55 -7.20 15.86 -15.49
N THR A 56 -6.64 14.69 -15.76
CA THR A 56 -5.81 14.40 -16.93
C THR A 56 -6.18 13.04 -17.52
N GLY A 57 -5.51 12.62 -18.59
CA GLY A 57 -5.67 11.28 -19.15
C GLY A 57 -5.19 10.19 -18.17
N SER A 58 -5.96 9.10 -18.06
CA SER A 58 -5.55 7.90 -17.32
C SER A 58 -4.50 7.13 -18.11
N TYR A 59 -3.61 6.43 -17.39
CA TYR A 59 -2.54 5.63 -17.99
C TYR A 59 -2.28 4.38 -17.16
N SER A 60 -1.47 3.46 -17.68
CA SER A 60 -1.07 2.28 -16.93
C SER A 60 0.44 2.03 -17.05
N ARG A 61 1.00 1.36 -16.03
CA ARG A 61 2.38 0.86 -16.00
C ARG A 61 2.37 -0.61 -15.60
N SER A 62 3.37 -1.34 -16.03
CA SER A 62 3.59 -2.72 -15.62
C SER A 62 4.80 -2.77 -14.68
N ILE A 63 4.59 -3.29 -13.48
CA ILE A 63 5.65 -3.42 -12.47
C ILE A 63 5.79 -4.91 -12.15
N ALA A 64 6.97 -5.45 -12.42
CA ALA A 64 7.36 -6.79 -11.97
C ALA A 64 7.79 -6.70 -10.51
N MET A 65 7.30 -7.59 -9.64
CA MET A 65 7.51 -7.52 -8.19
C MET A 65 7.90 -8.88 -7.61
N ARG A 66 8.80 -8.83 -6.62
CA ARG A 66 9.13 -9.93 -5.71
C ARG A 66 9.00 -9.47 -4.28
N SER A 67 8.70 -10.36 -3.34
CA SER A 67 8.64 -9.98 -1.93
C SER A 67 9.17 -11.07 -1.01
N ALA A 68 9.61 -10.65 0.17
CA ALA A 68 10.02 -11.52 1.27
C ALA A 68 9.64 -10.89 2.60
N CYS A 69 9.44 -11.71 3.62
CA CYS A 69 9.15 -11.24 4.97
C CYS A 69 10.23 -11.77 5.94
N PRO A 70 11.44 -11.20 5.94
CA PRO A 70 12.43 -11.52 6.96
C PRO A 70 11.97 -11.02 8.36
N PRO A 71 12.64 -11.45 9.44
CA PRO A 71 12.27 -11.02 10.80
C PRO A 71 12.28 -9.50 11.02
N SER A 72 12.98 -8.74 10.17
CA SER A 72 13.03 -7.27 10.18
C SER A 72 11.78 -6.59 9.59
N GLY A 73 10.86 -7.33 9.02
CA GLY A 73 9.64 -6.83 8.35
C GLY A 73 9.55 -7.22 6.89
N CYS A 74 8.36 -7.10 6.33
CA CYS A 74 8.15 -7.43 4.92
C CYS A 74 8.71 -6.36 3.98
N VAL A 75 9.38 -6.81 2.91
CA VAL A 75 9.95 -5.98 1.86
C VAL A 75 9.49 -6.53 0.50
N ALA A 76 9.17 -5.65 -0.42
CA ALA A 76 8.98 -6.02 -1.82
C ALA A 76 9.88 -5.15 -2.70
N THR A 77 10.48 -5.78 -3.69
CA THR A 77 11.25 -5.11 -4.73
C THR A 77 10.44 -5.10 -6.02
N GLY A 78 10.60 -4.08 -6.82
CA GLY A 78 9.89 -3.96 -8.09
C GLY A 78 10.73 -3.33 -9.18
N TRP A 79 10.36 -3.64 -10.43
CA TRP A 79 10.90 -2.99 -11.62
C TRP A 79 9.75 -2.51 -12.52
N ASP A 80 9.77 -1.23 -12.87
CA ASP A 80 8.79 -0.63 -13.79
C ASP A 80 9.17 -0.99 -15.24
N THR A 81 8.58 -2.06 -15.78
CA THR A 81 8.89 -2.56 -17.13
C THR A 81 8.39 -1.65 -18.24
N SER A 82 7.51 -0.69 -17.92
CA SER A 82 7.00 0.28 -18.92
C SER A 82 8.02 1.34 -19.34
N ILE A 83 9.12 1.49 -18.59
CA ILE A 83 10.21 2.41 -18.93
C ILE A 83 11.34 1.73 -19.72
N GLY A 84 11.20 0.46 -20.04
CA GLY A 84 12.19 -0.31 -20.80
C GLY A 84 12.92 -1.36 -19.98
N PRO A 85 13.80 -2.14 -20.62
CA PRO A 85 14.54 -3.20 -19.96
C PRO A 85 15.60 -2.61 -18.99
N THR A 86 15.90 -3.36 -17.93
CA THR A 86 16.79 -2.98 -16.84
C THR A 86 18.19 -2.50 -17.25
N TRP A 87 18.68 -2.93 -18.41
CA TRP A 87 20.00 -2.58 -18.92
C TRP A 87 20.04 -1.27 -19.73
N LEU A 88 18.85 -0.68 -20.05
CA LEU A 88 18.78 0.57 -20.82
C LEU A 88 18.52 1.81 -19.94
N GLN A 89 18.15 1.62 -18.68
CA GLN A 89 17.77 2.71 -17.79
C GLN A 89 18.66 2.73 -16.55
N PRO A 90 18.94 3.90 -15.99
CA PRO A 90 19.54 3.99 -14.66
C PRO A 90 18.70 3.20 -13.66
N PRO A 91 19.29 2.35 -12.82
CA PRO A 91 18.55 1.53 -11.86
C PRO A 91 17.59 2.35 -10.98
N GLU A 92 17.94 3.60 -10.70
CA GLU A 92 17.18 4.50 -9.84
C GLU A 92 15.82 4.90 -10.41
N GLU A 93 15.65 4.89 -11.75
CA GLU A 93 14.37 5.28 -12.37
C GLU A 93 13.35 4.14 -12.41
N GLY A 94 13.81 2.89 -12.56
CA GLY A 94 12.95 1.71 -12.70
C GLY A 94 12.76 0.93 -11.42
N ALA A 95 13.77 0.93 -10.56
CA ALA A 95 13.77 0.18 -9.32
C ALA A 95 12.83 0.78 -8.27
N LEU A 96 12.16 -0.10 -7.58
CA LEU A 96 11.27 0.21 -6.46
C LEU A 96 11.60 -0.70 -5.29
N VAL A 97 11.67 -0.13 -4.10
CA VAL A 97 11.75 -0.89 -2.84
C VAL A 97 10.58 -0.49 -1.98
N PHE A 98 9.61 -1.38 -1.87
CA PHE A 98 8.45 -1.20 -1.02
C PHE A 98 8.74 -1.76 0.36
N ARG A 99 8.45 -0.96 1.37
CA ARG A 99 8.46 -1.38 2.77
C ARG A 99 7.07 -1.26 3.34
N GLU A 100 6.70 -2.21 4.16
CA GLU A 100 5.45 -2.12 4.88
C GLU A 100 5.57 -1.06 5.99
N ASN A 101 4.61 -0.16 6.01
CA ASN A 101 4.41 0.84 7.04
C ASN A 101 2.97 0.75 7.55
N ARG A 102 2.79 0.11 8.70
CA ARG A 102 1.50 -0.27 9.29
C ARG A 102 0.75 -1.23 8.37
N ASP A 103 -0.28 -0.77 7.67
CA ASP A 103 -1.13 -1.53 6.74
C ASP A 103 -0.94 -1.12 5.28
N GLN A 104 0.11 -0.37 4.98
CA GLN A 104 0.42 0.14 3.66
C GLN A 104 1.82 -0.28 3.20
N TRP A 105 1.93 -0.55 1.91
CA TRP A 105 3.19 -0.71 1.22
C TRP A 105 3.60 0.62 0.62
N VAL A 106 4.82 1.08 0.90
CA VAL A 106 5.31 2.39 0.45
C VAL A 106 6.67 2.24 -0.22
N ALA A 107 6.81 2.80 -1.41
CA ALA A 107 8.08 2.95 -2.11
C ALA A 107 8.24 4.39 -2.59
N THR A 108 9.45 4.91 -2.51
CA THR A 108 9.82 6.22 -3.08
C THR A 108 10.99 6.04 -4.03
N ARG A 109 10.91 6.64 -5.21
CA ARG A 109 11.99 6.66 -6.20
C ARG A 109 12.21 8.05 -6.78
N TRP A 110 13.38 8.27 -7.35
CA TRP A 110 13.63 9.43 -8.19
C TRP A 110 12.97 9.25 -9.55
N LYS A 111 12.48 10.35 -10.11
CA LYS A 111 11.86 10.37 -11.42
C LYS A 111 11.96 11.75 -12.05
N MET A 112 12.01 11.77 -13.39
CA MET A 112 11.95 13.02 -14.15
C MET A 112 10.48 13.41 -14.37
N PHE A 113 10.18 14.69 -14.11
CA PHE A 113 8.86 15.29 -14.30
C PHE A 113 8.96 16.55 -15.14
N THR A 114 7.86 16.91 -15.81
CA THR A 114 7.75 18.22 -16.45
C THR A 114 7.14 19.22 -15.47
N CYS A 115 7.89 20.26 -15.13
CA CYS A 115 7.48 21.32 -14.24
C CYS A 115 7.72 22.68 -14.91
N ASN A 116 6.64 23.46 -15.11
CA ASN A 116 6.71 24.77 -15.78
C ASN A 116 7.42 24.70 -17.14
N GLY A 117 7.17 23.65 -17.93
CA GLY A 117 7.77 23.45 -19.25
C GLY A 117 9.23 22.96 -19.25
N SER A 118 9.82 22.71 -18.09
CA SER A 118 11.17 22.16 -17.95
C SER A 118 11.11 20.76 -17.35
N ILE A 119 12.01 19.88 -17.80
CA ILE A 119 12.19 18.55 -17.21
C ILE A 119 13.11 18.71 -15.99
N LYS A 120 12.67 18.20 -14.85
CA LYS A 120 13.38 18.25 -13.58
C LYS A 120 13.30 16.91 -12.84
N GLN A 121 14.25 16.69 -11.96
CA GLN A 121 14.27 15.53 -11.10
C GLN A 121 13.44 15.80 -9.83
N GLY A 122 12.53 14.90 -9.53
CA GLY A 122 11.72 14.90 -8.31
C GLY A 122 11.60 13.50 -7.73
N THR A 123 10.65 13.31 -6.82
CA THR A 123 10.35 12.02 -6.22
C THR A 123 8.94 11.56 -6.56
N GLU A 124 8.78 10.27 -6.81
CA GLU A 124 7.48 9.59 -6.88
C GLU A 124 7.38 8.61 -5.71
N THR A 125 6.36 8.80 -4.88
CA THR A 125 6.01 7.87 -3.81
C THR A 125 4.76 7.11 -4.21
N LEU A 126 4.84 5.77 -4.26
CA LEU A 126 3.72 4.87 -4.41
C LEU A 126 3.34 4.35 -3.03
N ALA A 127 2.10 4.56 -2.60
CA ALA A 127 1.57 4.02 -1.34
C ALA A 127 0.27 3.26 -1.61
N PHE A 128 0.15 2.00 -1.17
CA PHE A 128 -1.03 1.19 -1.42
C PHE A 128 -1.33 0.19 -0.30
N GLN A 129 -2.58 -0.23 -0.25
CA GLN A 129 -3.08 -1.34 0.55
C GLN A 129 -3.43 -2.52 -0.36
N VAL A 130 -3.26 -3.73 0.15
CA VAL A 130 -3.69 -4.96 -0.52
C VAL A 130 -5.10 -5.29 -0.06
N LYS A 131 -6.00 -5.47 -1.02
CA LYS A 131 -7.37 -5.93 -0.76
C LYS A 131 -7.41 -7.46 -0.61
N PRO A 132 -8.46 -8.02 0.01
CA PRO A 132 -8.60 -9.47 0.19
C PRO A 132 -8.57 -10.27 -1.13
N ASP A 133 -8.94 -9.67 -2.25
CA ASP A 133 -8.88 -10.27 -3.59
C ASP A 133 -7.49 -10.17 -4.26
N GLY A 134 -6.49 -9.64 -3.54
CA GLY A 134 -5.14 -9.43 -4.04
C GLY A 134 -4.95 -8.16 -4.89
N THR A 135 -6.01 -7.37 -5.10
CA THR A 135 -5.91 -6.07 -5.78
C THR A 135 -5.23 -5.04 -4.88
N PHE A 136 -4.36 -4.21 -5.44
CA PHE A 136 -3.79 -3.05 -4.74
C PHE A 136 -4.63 -1.82 -5.01
N VAL A 137 -4.87 -1.02 -3.98
CA VAL A 137 -5.52 0.29 -4.09
C VAL A 137 -4.65 1.32 -3.40
N GLY A 138 -4.28 2.38 -4.11
CA GLY A 138 -3.32 3.33 -3.58
C GLY A 138 -3.28 4.66 -4.32
N VAL A 139 -2.24 5.41 -4.00
CA VAL A 139 -1.95 6.72 -4.60
C VAL A 139 -0.48 6.82 -5.00
N SER A 140 -0.23 7.51 -6.11
CA SER A 140 1.08 8.02 -6.50
C SER A 140 1.14 9.50 -6.11
N THR A 141 2.14 9.88 -5.33
CA THR A 141 2.43 11.27 -5.00
C THR A 141 3.73 11.68 -5.67
N GLN A 142 3.69 12.71 -6.49
CA GLN A 142 4.84 13.26 -7.19
C GLN A 142 5.20 14.61 -6.58
N LEU A 143 6.45 14.75 -6.16
CA LEU A 143 6.98 15.95 -5.51
C LEU A 143 8.20 16.45 -6.27
N GLU A 144 8.16 17.71 -6.67
CA GLU A 144 9.26 18.38 -7.34
C GLU A 144 9.22 19.90 -7.10
N ALA A 145 10.17 20.40 -6.31
CA ALA A 145 10.26 21.84 -6.04
C ALA A 145 10.73 22.61 -7.31
N PRO A 146 10.10 23.75 -7.65
CA PRO A 146 9.07 24.48 -6.91
C PRO A 146 7.62 24.12 -7.32
N CYS A 147 7.40 23.01 -8.03
CA CYS A 147 6.05 22.62 -8.44
C CYS A 147 5.22 22.08 -7.29
N PRO A 148 3.90 22.34 -7.28
CA PRO A 148 3.02 21.78 -6.27
C PRO A 148 2.91 20.27 -6.40
N PRO A 149 2.61 19.55 -5.30
CA PRO A 149 2.47 18.09 -5.32
C PRO A 149 1.33 17.63 -6.23
N ILE A 150 1.60 16.57 -6.99
CA ILE A 150 0.61 15.89 -7.83
C ILE A 150 0.25 14.57 -7.16
N VAL A 151 -1.05 14.32 -6.98
CA VAL A 151 -1.55 13.04 -6.42
C VAL A 151 -2.48 12.39 -7.43
N ILE A 152 -2.21 11.11 -7.74
CA ILE A 152 -2.99 10.33 -8.69
C ILE A 152 -3.37 9.00 -8.04
N PRO A 153 -4.66 8.70 -7.84
CA PRO A 153 -5.11 7.38 -7.38
C PRO A 153 -4.80 6.30 -8.41
N PHE A 154 -4.54 5.09 -7.93
CA PHE A 154 -4.37 3.93 -8.80
C PHE A 154 -4.98 2.66 -8.19
N THR A 155 -5.23 1.70 -9.06
CA THR A 155 -5.43 0.30 -8.70
C THR A 155 -4.37 -0.55 -9.38
N ALA A 156 -3.98 -1.69 -8.77
CA ALA A 156 -3.08 -2.61 -9.44
C ALA A 156 -3.60 -4.05 -9.31
N THR A 157 -3.53 -4.79 -10.41
CA THR A 157 -3.94 -6.18 -10.48
C THR A 157 -2.78 -7.03 -11.01
N ARG A 158 -2.63 -8.23 -10.47
CA ARG A 158 -1.64 -9.20 -10.96
C ARG A 158 -2.08 -9.68 -12.35
N VAL A 159 -1.18 -9.61 -13.32
CA VAL A 159 -1.44 -10.00 -14.71
C VAL A 159 -0.65 -11.20 -15.17
N GLY A 160 0.32 -11.67 -14.39
CA GLY A 160 1.13 -12.85 -14.71
C GLY A 160 2.35 -13.00 -13.81
N ASP A 161 3.22 -13.93 -14.15
CA ASP A 161 4.48 -14.12 -13.47
C ASP A 161 5.51 -13.07 -13.92
N VAL A 162 6.60 -12.96 -13.16
CA VAL A 162 7.73 -12.12 -13.56
C VAL A 162 8.39 -12.76 -14.78
N SER A 163 8.50 -12.00 -15.88
CA SER A 163 9.21 -12.50 -17.06
C SER A 163 10.68 -12.80 -16.73
N PRO A 164 11.26 -13.91 -17.23
CA PRO A 164 12.67 -14.24 -17.00
C PRO A 164 13.65 -13.17 -17.49
N ASP A 165 13.24 -12.34 -18.46
CA ASP A 165 14.05 -11.25 -19.01
C ASP A 165 14.04 -9.99 -18.11
N VAL A 166 13.19 -9.96 -17.07
CA VAL A 166 13.09 -8.84 -16.14
C VAL A 166 13.88 -9.13 -14.87
N GLN A 167 14.93 -8.34 -14.65
CA GLN A 167 15.71 -8.42 -13.41
C GLN A 167 15.05 -7.58 -12.33
N VAL A 168 14.51 -8.24 -11.32
CA VAL A 168 14.01 -7.62 -10.09
C VAL A 168 15.00 -7.96 -8.98
N ALA A 169 15.42 -6.98 -8.20
CA ALA A 169 16.34 -7.20 -7.08
C ALA A 169 15.78 -8.23 -6.09
N ASP A 170 16.66 -8.96 -5.42
CA ASP A 170 16.27 -9.89 -4.36
C ASP A 170 15.79 -9.09 -3.13
N PRO A 171 14.54 -9.26 -2.67
CA PRO A 171 14.03 -8.52 -1.53
C PRO A 171 14.76 -8.84 -0.20
N ASN A 172 15.53 -9.93 -0.14
CA ASN A 172 16.34 -10.26 1.04
C ASN A 172 17.66 -9.46 1.13
N THR A 173 18.02 -8.72 0.08
CA THR A 173 19.29 -7.99 0.00
C THR A 173 19.16 -6.46 0.10
N VAL A 174 17.97 -5.92 0.31
CA VAL A 174 17.65 -4.48 0.31
C VAL A 174 17.15 -3.95 1.64
#